data_104b58b93bb89d3b3654359a781aa7e9
#
_entry.id   104b58b93bb89d3b3654359a781aa7e9
#
_cell.length_a   1.000
_cell.length_b   1.000
_cell.length_c   1.000
_cell.angle_alpha   90.00
_cell.angle_beta   90.00
_cell.angle_gamma   90.00
#
_symmetry.space_group_name_H-M   'P 1'
#
loop_
_entity.id
_entity.type
_entity.pdbx_description
1 polymer ?
#
loop_
_entity_poly.entity_id
_entity_poly.type
_entity_poly.pdbx_seq_one_letter_code
_entity_poly.pdbx_strand_id
1 'polypeptide(L)'
;MIQASAYRILYCFLNNEVQSFSELCANAGYATDLGGYYIRQLLEGGYLEKQARGKYILTAKGKQQIAMADGKSPFVMRPRLVVLLVIRQGDTYLSIKRGRQPFIGTVEWPASAVQLGEPLAKAAERILQKRLHIKGVPKFRGFFRRSDFYVTEETPFDDKLFAVHTLTIPADTVVQADAPDELVACSVQEMSKLEHPAKSLLDIYQFLTGSGSAYTEQRYILSKADLSI
;
A
#
# COMPACT_ATOMS: atom_id res chain seq x y z
N MET A 1 9.05 -1.24 16.20
CA MET A 1 7.59 -1.38 15.87
C MET A 1 6.85 -1.45 17.21
N ILE A 2 5.74 -0.71 17.39
CA ILE A 2 4.95 -0.72 18.61
C ILE A 2 4.18 -2.05 18.70
N GLN A 3 4.17 -2.68 19.87
CA GLN A 3 3.31 -3.87 20.11
C GLN A 3 1.83 -3.45 20.12
N ALA A 4 0.94 -4.34 19.64
CA ALA A 4 -0.50 -4.10 19.60
C ALA A 4 -1.07 -3.63 20.94
N SER A 5 -0.65 -4.26 22.01
CA SER A 5 -1.10 -3.93 23.37
C SER A 5 -0.70 -2.51 23.78
N ALA A 6 0.47 -2.01 23.40
CA ALA A 6 0.90 -0.65 23.74
C ALA A 6 0.06 0.46 23.06
N TYR A 7 -0.60 0.15 21.93
CA TYR A 7 -1.52 1.11 21.29
C TYR A 7 -2.70 1.48 22.18
N ARG A 8 -3.17 0.58 23.06
CA ARG A 8 -4.26 0.91 24.01
C ARG A 8 -3.91 2.09 24.89
N ILE A 9 -2.62 2.22 25.28
CA ILE A 9 -2.12 3.39 26.03
C ILE A 9 -2.16 4.64 25.16
N LEU A 10 -1.73 4.56 23.89
CA LEU A 10 -1.77 5.72 22.98
C LEU A 10 -3.20 6.20 22.73
N TYR A 11 -4.16 5.29 22.64
CA TYR A 11 -5.58 5.65 22.44
C TYR A 11 -6.21 6.37 23.62
N CYS A 12 -5.68 6.26 24.83
CA CYS A 12 -6.12 7.06 25.95
C CYS A 12 -5.95 8.57 25.73
N PHE A 13 -5.08 8.97 24.80
CA PHE A 13 -4.85 10.37 24.45
C PHE A 13 -5.77 10.91 23.34
N LEU A 14 -6.69 10.13 22.78
CA LEU A 14 -7.58 10.61 21.71
C LEU A 14 -8.43 11.81 22.14
N ASN A 15 -8.87 11.83 23.40
CA ASN A 15 -9.77 12.86 23.93
C ASN A 15 -9.11 13.72 25.02
N ASN A 16 -7.89 13.42 25.42
CA ASN A 16 -7.19 14.12 26.50
C ASN A 16 -5.73 14.32 26.13
N GLU A 17 -5.27 15.56 26.17
CA GLU A 17 -3.91 15.89 25.82
C GLU A 17 -2.89 15.40 26.87
N VAL A 18 -3.26 15.43 28.15
CA VAL A 18 -2.43 15.04 29.29
C VAL A 18 -3.10 13.94 30.07
N GLN A 19 -2.38 12.89 30.39
CA GLN A 19 -2.84 11.74 31.18
C GLN A 19 -1.86 11.43 32.31
N SER A 20 -2.39 11.07 33.46
CA SER A 20 -1.59 10.53 34.57
C SER A 20 -1.31 9.03 34.35
N PHE A 21 -0.32 8.50 35.10
CA PHE A 21 -0.01 7.07 35.07
C PHE A 21 -1.22 6.20 35.42
N SER A 22 -1.96 6.56 36.47
CA SER A 22 -3.13 5.82 36.91
C SER A 22 -4.28 5.87 35.91
N GLU A 23 -4.52 7.02 35.28
CA GLU A 23 -5.53 7.18 34.22
C GLU A 23 -5.16 6.33 32.99
N LEU A 24 -3.88 6.33 32.57
CA LEU A 24 -3.43 5.51 31.46
C LEU A 24 -3.64 4.02 31.69
N CYS A 25 -3.28 3.53 32.89
CA CYS A 25 -3.49 2.13 33.25
C CYS A 25 -4.99 1.77 33.29
N ALA A 26 -5.80 2.60 33.95
CA ALA A 26 -7.23 2.37 34.08
C ALA A 26 -7.95 2.42 32.72
N ASN A 27 -7.72 3.46 31.92
CA ASN A 27 -8.37 3.66 30.62
C ASN A 27 -7.93 2.62 29.58
N ALA A 28 -6.69 2.15 29.64
CA ALA A 28 -6.21 1.06 28.80
C ALA A 28 -6.66 -0.33 29.26
N GLY A 29 -7.23 -0.45 30.46
CA GLY A 29 -7.65 -1.72 31.07
C GLY A 29 -6.47 -2.60 31.45
N TYR A 30 -5.38 -2.01 31.97
CA TYR A 30 -4.19 -2.72 32.41
C TYR A 30 -4.00 -2.63 33.93
N ALA A 31 -3.51 -3.73 34.52
CA ALA A 31 -2.92 -3.68 35.85
C ALA A 31 -1.67 -2.78 35.84
N THR A 32 -1.34 -2.20 37.00
CA THR A 32 -0.28 -1.20 37.17
C THR A 32 1.07 -1.64 36.59
N ASP A 33 1.46 -2.90 36.83
CA ASP A 33 2.76 -3.43 36.36
C ASP A 33 2.82 -3.53 34.84
N LEU A 34 1.76 -4.08 34.22
CA LEU A 34 1.66 -4.24 32.79
C LEU A 34 1.51 -2.87 32.08
N GLY A 35 0.69 -1.99 32.63
CA GLY A 35 0.57 -0.61 32.14
C GLY A 35 1.90 0.13 32.22
N GLY A 36 2.60 -0.02 33.34
CA GLY A 36 3.95 0.55 33.54
C GLY A 36 4.99 0.05 32.54
N TYR A 37 4.93 -1.25 32.19
CA TYR A 37 5.78 -1.83 31.15
C TYR A 37 5.52 -1.18 29.78
N TYR A 38 4.27 -1.08 29.34
CA TYR A 38 3.96 -0.47 28.03
C TYR A 38 4.23 1.04 27.99
N ILE A 39 3.94 1.77 29.08
CA ILE A 39 4.27 3.19 29.18
C ILE A 39 5.78 3.40 29.05
N ARG A 40 6.60 2.56 29.69
CA ARG A 40 8.06 2.62 29.57
C ARG A 40 8.53 2.36 28.14
N GLN A 41 8.02 1.33 27.47
CA GLN A 41 8.31 1.07 26.07
C GLN A 41 7.96 2.26 25.16
N LEU A 42 6.83 2.93 25.41
CA LEU A 42 6.40 4.09 24.63
C LEU A 42 7.28 5.33 24.90
N LEU A 43 7.75 5.51 26.12
CA LEU A 43 8.75 6.55 26.47
C LEU A 43 10.09 6.29 25.77
N GLU A 44 10.62 5.06 25.90
CA GLU A 44 11.89 4.64 25.27
C GLU A 44 11.81 4.73 23.74
N GLY A 45 10.65 4.38 23.17
CA GLY A 45 10.38 4.50 21.75
C GLY A 45 10.15 5.93 21.25
N GLY A 46 10.09 6.92 22.15
CA GLY A 46 9.87 8.33 21.85
C GLY A 46 8.43 8.63 21.36
N TYR A 47 7.44 7.86 21.77
CA TYR A 47 6.02 8.09 21.44
C TYR A 47 5.30 8.89 22.53
N LEU A 48 5.75 8.76 23.76
CA LEU A 48 5.32 9.54 24.91
C LEU A 48 6.50 10.34 25.48
N GLU A 49 6.18 11.43 26.17
CA GLU A 49 7.10 12.15 27.01
C GLU A 49 6.45 12.54 28.34
N LYS A 50 7.26 12.76 29.36
CA LYS A 50 6.83 13.27 30.65
C LYS A 50 6.78 14.78 30.62
N GLN A 51 5.60 15.36 30.77
CA GLN A 51 5.41 16.80 30.92
C GLN A 51 5.74 17.26 32.34
N ALA A 52 5.33 16.45 33.35
CA ALA A 52 5.56 16.69 34.76
C ALA A 52 5.62 15.36 35.52
N ARG A 53 5.87 15.40 36.85
CA ARG A 53 5.86 14.19 37.66
C ARG A 53 4.51 13.46 37.54
N GLY A 54 4.57 12.23 37.00
CA GLY A 54 3.40 11.37 36.83
C GLY A 54 2.42 11.79 35.73
N LYS A 55 2.74 12.80 34.91
CA LYS A 55 1.92 13.23 33.76
C LYS A 55 2.64 12.99 32.44
N TYR A 56 1.90 12.49 31.47
CA TYR A 56 2.41 12.10 30.16
C TYR A 56 1.65 12.83 29.06
N ILE A 57 2.33 13.09 27.95
CA ILE A 57 1.77 13.65 26.72
C ILE A 57 2.32 12.87 25.51
N LEU A 58 1.63 12.99 24.37
CA LEU A 58 2.13 12.47 23.10
C LEU A 58 3.20 13.36 22.52
N THR A 59 4.30 12.77 22.09
CA THR A 59 5.26 13.42 21.19
C THR A 59 4.68 13.58 19.78
N ALA A 60 5.34 14.31 18.88
CA ALA A 60 4.98 14.36 17.46
C ALA A 60 4.89 12.96 16.84
N LYS A 61 5.83 12.06 17.21
CA LYS A 61 5.84 10.65 16.77
C LYS A 61 4.64 9.87 17.32
N GLY A 62 4.24 10.12 18.57
CA GLY A 62 3.03 9.52 19.17
C GLY A 62 1.76 10.00 18.47
N LYS A 63 1.63 11.30 18.20
CA LYS A 63 0.52 11.89 17.44
C LYS A 63 0.42 11.29 16.03
N GLN A 64 1.54 11.12 15.34
CA GLN A 64 1.60 10.46 14.04
C GLN A 64 1.07 9.02 14.09
N GLN A 65 1.44 8.24 15.11
CA GLN A 65 0.96 6.87 15.26
C GLN A 65 -0.55 6.81 15.44
N ILE A 66 -1.14 7.69 16.23
CA ILE A 66 -2.60 7.76 16.40
C ILE A 66 -3.28 8.20 15.11
N ALA A 67 -2.72 9.18 14.40
CA ALA A 67 -3.28 9.64 13.12
C ALA A 67 -3.27 8.55 12.03
N MET A 68 -2.31 7.62 12.08
CA MET A 68 -2.23 6.47 11.16
C MET A 68 -3.13 5.30 11.58
N ALA A 69 -3.57 5.26 12.83
CA ALA A 69 -4.53 4.29 13.35
C ALA A 69 -5.97 4.82 13.17
N ASP A 70 -6.97 3.95 13.13
CA ASP A 70 -8.39 4.36 12.98
C ASP A 70 -9.09 4.62 14.32
N GLY A 71 -8.35 4.70 15.42
CA GLY A 71 -8.86 4.90 16.77
C GLY A 71 -9.45 3.65 17.43
N LYS A 72 -9.62 2.54 16.72
CA LYS A 72 -10.17 1.28 17.24
C LYS A 72 -9.16 0.13 17.26
N SER A 73 -8.33 0.04 16.25
CA SER A 73 -7.33 -1.01 16.14
C SER A 73 -6.10 -0.53 15.36
N PRO A 74 -4.87 -0.83 15.83
CA PRO A 74 -3.64 -0.57 15.07
C PRO A 74 -3.48 -1.48 13.85
N PHE A 75 -4.32 -2.49 13.72
CA PHE A 75 -4.27 -3.51 12.67
C PHE A 75 -5.41 -3.41 11.67
N VAL A 76 -6.15 -2.29 11.64
CA VAL A 76 -7.14 -2.11 10.58
C VAL A 76 -6.41 -2.09 9.24
N MET A 77 -6.73 -3.07 8.42
CA MET A 77 -6.29 -3.11 7.05
C MET A 77 -6.96 -1.94 6.30
N ARG A 78 -6.13 -1.11 5.69
CA ARG A 78 -6.58 0.05 4.92
C ARG A 78 -6.23 -0.14 3.46
N PRO A 79 -7.01 0.43 2.53
CA PRO A 79 -6.62 0.47 1.13
C PRO A 79 -5.22 1.05 0.98
N ARG A 80 -4.36 0.37 0.24
CA ARG A 80 -2.99 0.83 0.00
C ARG A 80 -2.95 1.75 -1.21
N LEU A 81 -2.37 2.93 -1.06
CA LEU A 81 -2.08 3.79 -2.21
C LEU A 81 -0.86 3.24 -2.95
N VAL A 82 -1.04 2.93 -4.22
CA VAL A 82 -0.03 2.31 -5.09
C VAL A 82 0.06 3.10 -6.38
N VAL A 83 1.25 3.45 -6.83
CA VAL A 83 1.45 3.93 -8.21
C VAL A 83 1.59 2.73 -9.13
N LEU A 84 0.88 2.77 -10.26
CA LEU A 84 0.90 1.77 -11.31
C LEU A 84 1.30 2.43 -12.63
N LEU A 85 2.18 1.77 -13.37
CA LEU A 85 2.72 2.27 -14.63
C LEU A 85 2.22 1.44 -15.81
N VAL A 86 1.56 2.07 -16.77
CA VAL A 86 1.25 1.50 -18.07
C VAL A 86 2.20 2.10 -19.09
N ILE A 87 3.16 1.30 -19.54
CA ILE A 87 4.24 1.75 -20.38
C ILE A 87 4.06 1.15 -21.77
N ARG A 88 3.98 2.01 -22.77
CA ARG A 88 3.94 1.62 -24.19
C ARG A 88 5.32 1.75 -24.81
N GLN A 89 5.76 0.69 -25.49
CA GLN A 89 6.98 0.64 -26.26
C GLN A 89 6.68 0.16 -27.70
N GLY A 90 6.69 1.08 -28.65
CA GLY A 90 6.19 0.78 -30.00
C GLY A 90 4.72 0.35 -29.97
N ASP A 91 4.44 -0.87 -30.46
CA ASP A 91 3.10 -1.47 -30.48
C ASP A 91 2.83 -2.42 -29.31
N THR A 92 3.78 -2.56 -28.38
CA THR A 92 3.65 -3.42 -27.19
C THR A 92 3.52 -2.60 -25.92
N TYR A 93 3.06 -3.28 -24.86
CA TYR A 93 3.01 -2.78 -23.51
C TYR A 93 3.91 -3.61 -22.61
N LEU A 94 4.59 -2.94 -21.69
CA LEU A 94 5.52 -3.58 -20.76
C LEU A 94 4.78 -3.96 -19.47
N SER A 95 4.77 -5.24 -19.17
CA SER A 95 4.29 -5.84 -17.94
C SER A 95 5.43 -6.56 -17.23
N ILE A 96 5.21 -7.00 -16.01
CA ILE A 96 6.14 -7.83 -15.26
C ILE A 96 5.48 -9.15 -14.86
N LYS A 97 6.19 -10.26 -15.05
CA LYS A 97 5.85 -11.53 -14.42
C LYS A 97 6.43 -11.51 -13.01
N ARG A 98 5.57 -11.58 -12.04
CA ARG A 98 5.92 -11.40 -10.64
C ARG A 98 6.75 -12.56 -10.11
N GLY A 99 7.92 -12.29 -9.56
CA GLY A 99 8.80 -13.28 -8.94
C GLY A 99 8.61 -13.45 -7.42
N ARG A 100 7.56 -12.86 -6.80
CA ARG A 100 7.38 -12.79 -5.33
C ARG A 100 5.94 -13.08 -4.92
N GLN A 101 5.79 -13.69 -3.73
CA GLN A 101 4.49 -13.85 -3.08
C GLN A 101 3.79 -12.48 -2.84
N PRO A 102 2.45 -12.45 -2.71
CA PRO A 102 1.51 -13.59 -2.72
C PRO A 102 1.08 -14.04 -4.12
N PHE A 103 1.43 -13.37 -5.19
CA PHE A 103 0.99 -13.65 -6.57
C PHE A 103 2.18 -13.94 -7.48
N ILE A 104 3.05 -14.86 -7.06
CA ILE A 104 4.21 -15.30 -7.87
C ILE A 104 3.73 -15.87 -9.20
N GLY A 105 4.43 -15.57 -10.29
CA GLY A 105 4.06 -16.01 -11.65
C GLY A 105 2.99 -15.17 -12.35
N THR A 106 2.24 -14.33 -11.63
CA THR A 106 1.21 -13.46 -12.23
C THR A 106 1.84 -12.36 -13.07
N VAL A 107 1.29 -12.15 -14.28
CA VAL A 107 1.67 -11.02 -15.14
C VAL A 107 0.82 -9.79 -14.79
N GLU A 108 1.48 -8.73 -14.37
CA GLU A 108 0.82 -7.50 -13.91
C GLU A 108 1.54 -6.23 -14.42
N TRP A 109 0.88 -5.09 -14.36
CA TRP A 109 1.54 -3.80 -14.60
C TRP A 109 2.59 -3.51 -13.52
N PRO A 110 3.75 -2.91 -13.88
CA PRO A 110 4.73 -2.47 -12.89
C PRO A 110 4.10 -1.52 -11.88
N ALA A 111 4.16 -1.88 -10.60
CA ALA A 111 3.54 -1.11 -9.55
C ALA A 111 4.32 -1.19 -8.23
N SER A 112 4.18 -0.17 -7.38
CA SER A 112 4.70 -0.19 -6.01
C SER A 112 3.95 0.79 -5.12
N ALA A 113 3.96 0.53 -3.81
CA ALA A 113 3.36 1.43 -2.84
C ALA A 113 4.03 2.80 -2.83
N VAL A 114 3.23 3.83 -2.60
CA VAL A 114 3.69 5.19 -2.34
C VAL A 114 4.28 5.25 -0.93
N GLN A 115 5.41 5.92 -0.78
CA GLN A 115 6.02 6.13 0.53
C GLN A 115 5.32 7.28 1.27
N LEU A 116 5.35 7.27 2.59
CA LEU A 116 4.74 8.34 3.39
C LEU A 116 5.35 9.70 3.02
N GLY A 117 4.50 10.66 2.63
CA GLY A 117 4.93 12.00 2.22
C GLY A 117 5.51 12.10 0.81
N GLU A 118 5.56 10.98 0.05
CA GLU A 118 6.09 10.97 -1.32
C GLU A 118 5.02 11.49 -2.31
N PRO A 119 5.34 12.51 -3.14
CA PRO A 119 4.45 12.92 -4.23
C PRO A 119 4.27 11.81 -5.28
N LEU A 120 3.05 11.65 -5.82
CA LEU A 120 2.74 10.58 -6.79
C LEU A 120 3.67 10.59 -8.02
N ALA A 121 4.00 11.78 -8.53
CA ALA A 121 4.92 11.91 -9.67
C ALA A 121 6.32 11.36 -9.33
N LYS A 122 6.82 11.63 -8.11
CA LYS A 122 8.11 11.12 -7.64
C LYS A 122 8.08 9.61 -7.39
N ALA A 123 6.97 9.09 -6.86
CA ALA A 123 6.74 7.66 -6.75
C ALA A 123 6.80 6.99 -8.14
N ALA A 124 6.15 7.59 -9.15
CA ALA A 124 6.14 7.07 -10.53
C ALA A 124 7.56 7.03 -11.14
N GLU A 125 8.33 8.12 -11.01
CA GLU A 125 9.73 8.19 -11.47
C GLU A 125 10.60 7.14 -10.74
N ARG A 126 10.46 7.02 -9.42
CA ARG A 126 11.20 6.03 -8.61
C ARG A 126 10.89 4.59 -9.02
N ILE A 127 9.61 4.28 -9.25
CA ILE A 127 9.17 2.93 -9.63
C ILE A 127 9.70 2.60 -11.02
N LEU A 128 9.61 3.54 -11.96
CA LEU A 128 10.15 3.40 -13.31
C LEU A 128 11.65 3.04 -13.26
N GLN A 129 12.42 3.78 -12.46
CA GLN A 129 13.86 3.54 -12.34
C GLN A 129 14.18 2.24 -11.60
N LYS A 130 13.49 1.94 -10.48
CA LYS A 130 13.80 0.75 -9.67
C LYS A 130 13.31 -0.54 -10.29
N ARG A 131 12.15 -0.52 -10.96
CA ARG A 131 11.53 -1.74 -11.48
C ARG A 131 11.94 -2.07 -12.91
N LEU A 132 12.30 -1.05 -13.70
CA LEU A 132 12.53 -1.20 -15.14
C LEU A 132 13.84 -0.57 -15.61
N HIS A 133 14.61 0.01 -14.71
CA HIS A 133 15.92 0.64 -14.98
C HIS A 133 15.90 1.71 -16.08
N ILE A 134 14.74 2.35 -16.33
CA ILE A 134 14.59 3.43 -17.30
C ILE A 134 14.21 4.75 -16.62
N LYS A 135 14.46 5.86 -17.30
CA LYS A 135 14.10 7.20 -16.87
C LYS A 135 12.95 7.73 -17.73
N GLY A 136 12.14 8.61 -17.15
CA GLY A 136 11.05 9.28 -17.86
C GLY A 136 10.15 10.03 -16.89
N VAL A 137 9.19 10.77 -17.42
CA VAL A 137 8.19 11.52 -16.67
C VAL A 137 6.80 10.93 -16.96
N PRO A 138 6.35 9.92 -16.19
CA PRO A 138 5.05 9.31 -16.40
C PRO A 138 3.92 10.32 -16.15
N LYS A 139 2.88 10.30 -17.00
CA LYS A 139 1.71 11.18 -16.89
C LYS A 139 0.62 10.52 -16.08
N PHE A 140 0.15 11.19 -15.03
CA PHE A 140 -1.01 10.75 -14.24
C PHE A 140 -2.29 10.76 -15.10
N ARG A 141 -3.11 9.69 -14.97
CA ARG A 141 -4.33 9.50 -15.76
C ARG A 141 -5.59 9.38 -14.91
N GLY A 142 -5.47 9.02 -13.65
CA GLY A 142 -6.60 8.86 -12.75
C GLY A 142 -6.34 7.77 -11.70
N PHE A 143 -7.41 7.40 -10.99
CA PHE A 143 -7.37 6.39 -9.96
C PHE A 143 -8.21 5.16 -10.36
N PHE A 144 -7.65 3.98 -10.12
CA PHE A 144 -8.35 2.70 -10.25
C PHE A 144 -8.28 1.96 -8.92
N ARG A 145 -9.44 1.71 -8.28
CA ARG A 145 -9.50 0.91 -7.06
C ARG A 145 -9.72 -0.55 -7.40
N ARG A 146 -8.91 -1.40 -6.83
CA ARG A 146 -9.02 -2.85 -6.91
C ARG A 146 -9.19 -3.43 -5.52
N SER A 147 -10.29 -4.15 -5.30
CA SER A 147 -10.55 -4.90 -4.08
C SER A 147 -10.68 -6.38 -4.41
N ASP A 148 -9.78 -7.19 -3.86
CA ASP A 148 -9.74 -8.64 -4.05
C ASP A 148 -10.36 -9.35 -2.85
N PHE A 149 -11.29 -10.26 -3.08
CA PHE A 149 -11.98 -11.04 -2.05
C PHE A 149 -11.80 -12.51 -2.30
N TYR A 150 -11.70 -13.32 -1.26
CA TYR A 150 -11.90 -14.75 -1.38
C TYR A 150 -13.38 -15.07 -1.57
N VAL A 151 -13.67 -16.20 -2.25
CA VAL A 151 -15.03 -16.66 -2.53
C VAL A 151 -15.91 -16.74 -1.28
N THR A 152 -15.32 -17.03 -0.12
CA THR A 152 -16.03 -17.29 1.15
C THR A 152 -15.94 -16.16 2.16
N GLU A 153 -15.27 -15.04 1.83
CA GLU A 153 -14.98 -14.01 2.81
C GLU A 153 -15.59 -12.66 2.44
N GLU A 154 -16.15 -11.98 3.44
CA GLU A 154 -16.68 -10.63 3.33
C GLU A 154 -15.57 -9.57 3.41
N THR A 155 -14.47 -9.89 4.09
CA THR A 155 -13.31 -9.00 4.23
C THR A 155 -12.41 -9.13 3.02
N PRO A 156 -11.96 -8.02 2.42
CA PRO A 156 -11.05 -8.10 1.28
C PRO A 156 -9.70 -8.72 1.69
N PHE A 157 -9.21 -9.62 0.85
CA PHE A 157 -7.85 -10.16 0.93
C PHE A 157 -6.80 -9.08 0.66
N ASP A 158 -7.08 -8.21 -0.32
CA ASP A 158 -6.23 -7.07 -0.68
C ASP A 158 -7.12 -5.93 -1.19
N ASP A 159 -6.75 -4.69 -0.86
CA ASP A 159 -7.46 -3.48 -1.32
C ASP A 159 -6.42 -2.41 -1.68
N LYS A 160 -6.45 -1.96 -2.94
CA LYS A 160 -5.49 -1.02 -3.50
C LYS A 160 -6.20 0.10 -4.23
N LEU A 161 -5.74 1.32 -3.98
CA LEU A 161 -6.04 2.47 -4.81
C LEU A 161 -4.83 2.72 -5.71
N PHE A 162 -4.93 2.35 -6.98
CA PHE A 162 -3.90 2.60 -7.98
C PHE A 162 -3.97 4.03 -8.50
N ALA A 163 -2.92 4.82 -8.30
CA ALA A 163 -2.66 6.03 -9.07
C ALA A 163 -2.04 5.63 -10.41
N VAL A 164 -2.84 5.58 -11.45
CA VAL A 164 -2.45 5.07 -12.77
C VAL A 164 -1.69 6.16 -13.54
N HIS A 165 -0.50 5.80 -14.00
CA HIS A 165 0.35 6.66 -14.83
C HIS A 165 0.68 5.99 -16.15
N THR A 166 0.84 6.77 -17.20
CA THR A 166 1.23 6.28 -18.54
C THR A 166 2.57 6.88 -18.97
N LEU A 167 3.34 6.10 -19.70
CA LEU A 167 4.56 6.54 -20.36
C LEU A 167 4.66 5.88 -21.73
N THR A 168 5.08 6.63 -22.75
CA THR A 168 5.49 6.06 -24.05
C THR A 168 6.99 6.23 -24.17
N ILE A 169 7.68 5.16 -24.55
CA ILE A 169 9.12 5.14 -24.76
C ILE A 169 9.44 4.70 -26.20
N PRO A 170 10.59 5.07 -26.76
CA PRO A 170 11.05 4.60 -28.06
C PRO A 170 11.12 3.06 -28.13
N ALA A 171 10.87 2.49 -29.31
CA ALA A 171 10.85 1.04 -29.50
C ALA A 171 12.22 0.38 -29.24
N ASP A 172 13.31 1.11 -29.44
CA ASP A 172 14.69 0.68 -29.24
C ASP A 172 15.21 0.86 -27.81
N THR A 173 14.38 1.37 -26.89
CA THR A 173 14.77 1.54 -25.49
C THR A 173 15.05 0.19 -24.85
N VAL A 174 16.24 0.00 -24.29
CA VAL A 174 16.56 -1.20 -23.51
C VAL A 174 15.88 -1.11 -22.14
N VAL A 175 15.04 -2.10 -21.83
CA VAL A 175 14.30 -2.20 -20.57
C VAL A 175 14.63 -3.52 -19.91
N GLN A 176 14.86 -3.49 -18.61
CA GLN A 176 15.13 -4.69 -17.81
C GLN A 176 14.30 -4.63 -16.52
N ALA A 177 13.61 -5.73 -16.21
CA ALA A 177 12.93 -5.85 -14.91
C ALA A 177 13.93 -6.11 -13.77
N ASP A 178 13.59 -5.57 -12.58
CA ASP A 178 14.37 -5.80 -11.35
C ASP A 178 14.09 -7.21 -10.81
N ALA A 179 15.15 -7.99 -10.62
CA ALA A 179 15.03 -9.36 -10.11
C ALA A 179 14.30 -9.44 -8.74
N PRO A 180 13.52 -10.48 -8.48
CA PRO A 180 13.29 -11.68 -9.27
C PRO A 180 12.16 -11.59 -10.31
N ASP A 181 11.66 -10.40 -10.61
CA ASP A 181 10.60 -10.20 -11.59
C ASP A 181 11.16 -10.33 -13.04
N GLU A 182 10.34 -10.79 -13.97
CA GLU A 182 10.68 -10.93 -15.39
C GLU A 182 9.91 -9.91 -16.23
N LEU A 183 10.54 -9.32 -17.23
CA LEU A 183 9.88 -8.42 -18.17
C LEU A 183 9.03 -9.22 -19.16
N VAL A 184 7.79 -8.78 -19.36
CA VAL A 184 6.87 -9.30 -20.38
C VAL A 184 6.43 -8.14 -21.26
N ALA A 185 6.75 -8.22 -22.56
CA ALA A 185 6.26 -7.28 -23.56
C ALA A 185 5.20 -7.98 -24.42
N CYS A 186 4.00 -7.39 -24.50
CA CYS A 186 2.90 -7.96 -25.28
C CYS A 186 2.00 -6.87 -25.87
N SER A 187 1.37 -7.18 -27.00
CA SER A 187 0.29 -6.36 -27.55
C SER A 187 -1.00 -6.52 -26.72
N VAL A 188 -1.96 -5.64 -26.92
CA VAL A 188 -3.27 -5.72 -26.24
C VAL A 188 -4.00 -7.04 -26.54
N GLN A 189 -3.89 -7.53 -27.79
CA GLN A 189 -4.50 -8.79 -28.21
C GLN A 189 -3.87 -10.00 -27.50
N GLU A 190 -2.59 -9.91 -27.18
CA GLU A 190 -1.85 -10.97 -26.48
C GLU A 190 -2.11 -10.95 -24.98
N MET A 191 -2.46 -9.80 -24.38
CA MET A 191 -2.76 -9.71 -22.94
C MET A 191 -3.82 -10.68 -22.47
N SER A 192 -4.85 -10.93 -23.28
CA SER A 192 -5.94 -11.87 -22.95
C SER A 192 -5.52 -13.33 -23.05
N LYS A 193 -4.37 -13.62 -23.66
CA LYS A 193 -3.84 -14.98 -23.90
C LYS A 193 -2.65 -15.31 -22.98
N LEU A 194 -2.26 -14.39 -22.12
CA LEU A 194 -1.19 -14.62 -21.14
C LEU A 194 -1.56 -15.78 -20.21
N GLU A 195 -0.59 -16.55 -19.78
CA GLU A 195 -0.83 -17.73 -18.95
C GLU A 195 -1.32 -17.35 -17.56
N HIS A 196 -1.02 -16.38 -16.92
CA HIS A 196 -1.52 -15.96 -15.61
C HIS A 196 -1.64 -14.43 -15.52
N PRO A 197 -2.57 -13.80 -16.27
CA PRO A 197 -2.73 -12.36 -16.20
C PRO A 197 -3.39 -11.96 -14.87
N ALA A 198 -2.93 -10.87 -14.29
CA ALA A 198 -3.66 -10.25 -13.20
C ALA A 198 -5.09 -9.89 -13.67
N LYS A 199 -6.11 -10.21 -12.87
CA LYS A 199 -7.54 -9.96 -13.24
C LYS A 199 -7.79 -8.51 -13.67
N SER A 200 -7.08 -7.56 -13.12
CA SER A 200 -7.19 -6.13 -13.46
C SER A 200 -6.32 -5.68 -14.65
N LEU A 201 -5.56 -6.58 -15.30
CA LEU A 201 -4.62 -6.19 -16.35
C LEU A 201 -5.34 -5.48 -17.53
N LEU A 202 -6.38 -6.11 -18.06
CA LEU A 202 -7.20 -5.56 -19.16
C LEU A 202 -8.12 -4.43 -18.70
N ASP A 203 -8.69 -4.52 -17.50
CA ASP A 203 -9.60 -3.48 -16.97
C ASP A 203 -8.90 -2.14 -16.79
N ILE A 204 -7.64 -2.16 -16.36
CA ILE A 204 -6.81 -0.95 -16.26
C ILE A 204 -6.51 -0.39 -17.67
N TYR A 205 -6.25 -1.26 -18.66
CA TYR A 205 -6.09 -0.80 -20.03
C TYR A 205 -7.38 -0.16 -20.57
N GLN A 206 -8.54 -0.77 -20.34
CA GLN A 206 -9.86 -0.24 -20.73
C GLN A 206 -10.16 1.09 -20.02
N PHE A 207 -9.81 1.20 -18.74
CA PHE A 207 -9.91 2.47 -17.99
C PHE A 207 -9.13 3.60 -18.67
N LEU A 208 -7.94 3.32 -19.20
CA LEU A 208 -7.11 4.31 -19.88
C LEU A 208 -7.59 4.70 -21.26
N THR A 209 -8.25 3.79 -21.98
CA THR A 209 -8.73 3.99 -23.37
C THR A 209 -10.19 4.42 -23.45
N GLY A 210 -10.94 4.24 -22.36
CA GLY A 210 -12.34 4.66 -22.27
C GLY A 210 -12.47 6.18 -22.17
N SER A 211 -13.62 6.70 -22.58
CA SER A 211 -13.98 8.14 -22.57
C SER A 211 -14.42 8.65 -21.19
N GLY A 212 -13.99 7.99 -20.13
CA GLY A 212 -14.70 8.06 -18.90
C GLY A 212 -14.04 8.83 -17.74
N SER A 213 -14.37 8.38 -16.59
CA SER A 213 -14.12 8.93 -15.28
C SER A 213 -12.62 8.94 -14.93
N ALA A 214 -12.18 9.94 -14.18
CA ALA A 214 -10.86 9.95 -13.55
C ALA A 214 -10.74 8.94 -12.39
N TYR A 215 -11.83 8.22 -12.08
CA TYR A 215 -11.91 7.19 -11.05
C TYR A 215 -12.78 6.03 -11.50
N THR A 216 -12.32 4.81 -11.24
CA THR A 216 -13.05 3.56 -11.42
C THR A 216 -12.72 2.62 -10.28
N GLU A 217 -13.67 1.79 -9.87
CA GLU A 217 -13.42 0.71 -8.91
C GLU A 217 -13.97 -0.62 -9.43
N GLN A 218 -13.26 -1.69 -9.08
CA GLN A 218 -13.59 -3.06 -9.43
C GLN A 218 -13.38 -4.00 -8.25
N ARG A 219 -14.31 -4.94 -8.10
CA ARG A 219 -14.24 -6.02 -7.12
C ARG A 219 -13.93 -7.32 -7.82
N TYR A 220 -12.92 -8.04 -7.36
CA TYR A 220 -12.52 -9.33 -7.90
C TYR A 220 -12.70 -10.43 -6.86
N ILE A 221 -13.19 -11.57 -7.31
CA ILE A 221 -13.30 -12.77 -6.47
C ILE A 221 -12.13 -13.68 -6.82
N LEU A 222 -11.32 -13.99 -5.83
CA LEU A 222 -10.15 -14.87 -5.93
C LEU A 222 -10.55 -16.29 -5.55
N SER A 223 -10.11 -17.25 -6.35
CA SER A 223 -10.15 -18.69 -6.04
C SER A 223 -8.80 -19.15 -5.47
N LYS A 224 -8.74 -20.38 -4.98
CA LYS A 224 -7.47 -21.00 -4.57
C LYS A 224 -6.45 -21.05 -5.72
N ALA A 225 -6.94 -21.27 -6.96
CA ALA A 225 -6.09 -21.33 -8.13
C ALA A 225 -5.40 -19.98 -8.44
N ASP A 226 -6.02 -18.84 -8.10
CA ASP A 226 -5.43 -17.52 -8.30
C ASP A 226 -4.23 -17.25 -7.37
N LEU A 227 -4.03 -18.07 -6.34
CA LEU A 227 -2.98 -17.92 -5.33
C LEU A 227 -1.95 -19.06 -5.30
N SER A 228 -2.18 -20.12 -6.06
CA SER A 228 -1.37 -21.35 -6.08
C SER A 228 -0.53 -21.51 -7.35
N ILE A 229 -0.13 -20.41 -7.94
CA ILE A 229 0.74 -20.42 -9.13
C ILE A 229 2.19 -20.66 -8.76
#